data_c5261e4209cff07368cbdc730d8d9186
#
_entry.id   c5261e4209cff07368cbdc730d8d9186
#
_cell.length_a   1.000
_cell.length_b   1.000
_cell.length_c   1.000
_cell.angle_alpha   90.00
_cell.angle_beta   90.00
_cell.angle_gamma   90.00
#
_symmetry.space_group_name_H-M   'P 1'
#
loop_
_entity.id
_entity.type
_entity.pdbx_description
1 polymer ?
#
loop_
_entity_poly.entity_id
_entity_poly.type
_entity_poly.pdbx_seq_one_letter_code
_entity_poly.pdbx_strand_id
1 'polypeptide(L)'
;MQFYIMSFLSPQDLCQLGSTCQYWHTVVRDPVLWRYFLLRDLPSWSFIDHNSMPDVEKISKPLGGLDDDTMHDYMQEYLKSCPGCRRRLKPYRRGYAAVTSFLHSLVINTEPRLAMFGPGLEQLEVSLVRKMMHSPDVIPVAGFPQRQINGIGSGISFMLNNKQRFNILTLYSTTSKERERARVEQNNAPNKMFLQEGDVAAECPTMSYRIIPQVQEVCRVVDGFIYVANAEAGRSHEREEEFAQIQAMTASDLGSSNRPVLVLSCVSRAGTRRIPCVYMAHELHLNRLPRPWLVQDAEAETLNGLLNGIEWILEESGINV
;
A
#
# COMPACT_ATOMS: atom_id res chain seq x y z
N MET A 1 23.09 -31.08 -5.93
CA MET A 1 21.94 -31.95 -5.53
C MET A 1 21.28 -31.42 -4.23
N GLN A 2 22.01 -31.09 -3.16
CA GLN A 2 21.44 -30.63 -1.88
C GLN A 2 20.55 -29.37 -2.04
N PHE A 3 21.01 -28.33 -2.71
CA PHE A 3 20.21 -27.12 -2.97
C PHE A 3 18.93 -27.39 -3.73
N TYR A 4 18.97 -28.32 -4.68
CA TYR A 4 17.77 -28.72 -5.44
C TYR A 4 16.70 -29.35 -4.52
N ILE A 5 17.14 -30.23 -3.57
CA ILE A 5 16.22 -30.81 -2.59
C ILE A 5 15.69 -29.72 -1.65
N MET A 6 16.56 -28.83 -1.17
CA MET A 6 16.17 -27.73 -0.27
C MET A 6 15.19 -26.74 -0.89
N SER A 7 15.26 -26.53 -2.21
CA SER A 7 14.33 -25.64 -2.92
C SER A 7 12.87 -26.09 -2.87
N PHE A 8 12.60 -27.36 -2.56
CA PHE A 8 11.25 -27.89 -2.33
C PHE A 8 10.78 -27.79 -0.88
N LEU A 9 11.65 -27.50 0.06
CA LEU A 9 11.27 -27.31 1.45
C LEU A 9 10.65 -25.94 1.66
N SER A 10 9.82 -25.84 2.70
CA SER A 10 9.38 -24.52 3.13
C SER A 10 10.52 -23.78 3.87
N PRO A 11 10.54 -22.45 3.89
CA PRO A 11 11.50 -21.69 4.69
C PRO A 11 11.50 -22.08 6.19
N GLN A 12 10.34 -22.50 6.70
CA GLN A 12 10.21 -22.99 8.07
C GLN A 12 10.92 -24.33 8.26
N ASP A 13 10.75 -25.29 7.33
CA ASP A 13 11.41 -26.59 7.39
C ASP A 13 12.93 -26.44 7.29
N LEU A 14 13.39 -25.49 6.47
CA LEU A 14 14.82 -25.15 6.40
C LEU A 14 15.36 -24.60 7.70
N CYS A 15 14.63 -23.72 8.38
CA CYS A 15 15.04 -23.23 9.69
C CYS A 15 15.11 -24.38 10.72
N GLN A 16 14.16 -25.32 10.67
CA GLN A 16 14.17 -26.52 11.51
C GLN A 16 15.36 -27.42 11.19
N LEU A 17 15.63 -27.67 9.91
CA LEU A 17 16.79 -28.45 9.45
C LEU A 17 18.08 -27.80 9.94
N GLY A 18 18.23 -26.50 9.84
CA GLY A 18 19.38 -25.74 10.31
C GLY A 18 19.58 -25.78 11.81
N SER A 19 18.54 -26.11 12.60
CA SER A 19 18.66 -26.30 14.06
C SER A 19 19.17 -27.67 14.48
N THR A 20 19.25 -28.63 13.55
CA THR A 20 19.61 -30.04 13.89
C THR A 20 21.09 -30.24 14.14
N CYS A 21 21.98 -29.65 13.37
CA CYS A 21 23.43 -29.73 13.56
C CYS A 21 24.16 -28.57 12.87
N GLN A 22 25.43 -28.37 13.24
CA GLN A 22 26.28 -27.29 12.71
C GLN A 22 26.46 -27.33 11.20
N TYR A 23 26.55 -28.52 10.62
CA TYR A 23 26.65 -28.68 9.16
C TYR A 23 25.41 -28.09 8.46
N TRP A 24 24.21 -28.52 8.86
CA TRP A 24 22.98 -28.02 8.30
C TRP A 24 22.75 -26.54 8.60
N HIS A 25 23.15 -26.08 9.78
CA HIS A 25 23.11 -24.67 10.13
C HIS A 25 23.88 -23.78 9.13
N THR A 26 25.03 -24.25 8.66
CA THR A 26 25.84 -23.52 7.67
C THR A 26 25.22 -23.62 6.27
N VAL A 27 24.80 -24.84 5.87
CA VAL A 27 24.28 -25.08 4.52
C VAL A 27 22.94 -24.37 4.26
N VAL A 28 22.04 -24.33 5.24
CA VAL A 28 20.74 -23.64 5.08
C VAL A 28 20.85 -22.13 5.03
N ARG A 29 21.98 -21.54 5.41
CA ARG A 29 22.23 -20.09 5.35
C ARG A 29 22.82 -19.63 4.03
N ASP A 30 22.98 -20.53 3.08
CA ASP A 30 23.53 -20.19 1.78
C ASP A 30 22.71 -19.05 1.11
N PRO A 31 23.36 -17.95 0.71
CA PRO A 31 22.68 -16.79 0.14
C PRO A 31 21.96 -17.10 -1.16
N VAL A 32 22.48 -18.03 -1.98
CA VAL A 32 21.84 -18.43 -3.26
C VAL A 32 20.48 -19.07 -3.01
N LEU A 33 20.37 -19.90 -1.95
CA LEU A 33 19.13 -20.56 -1.57
C LEU A 33 18.05 -19.55 -1.14
N TRP A 34 18.39 -18.61 -0.28
CA TRP A 34 17.43 -17.62 0.22
C TRP A 34 17.05 -16.57 -0.81
N ARG A 35 17.99 -16.20 -1.68
CA ARG A 35 17.67 -15.38 -2.85
C ARG A 35 16.69 -16.09 -3.78
N TYR A 36 16.85 -17.39 -4.02
CA TYR A 36 15.90 -18.18 -4.78
C TYR A 36 14.50 -18.15 -4.14
N PHE A 37 14.39 -18.29 -2.80
CA PHE A 37 13.10 -18.18 -2.11
C PHE A 37 12.50 -16.79 -2.22
N LEU A 38 13.28 -15.74 -2.10
CA LEU A 38 12.79 -14.39 -2.33
C LEU A 38 12.21 -14.25 -3.72
N LEU A 39 12.93 -14.61 -4.77
CA LEU A 39 12.46 -14.52 -6.15
C LEU A 39 11.22 -15.36 -6.42
N ARG A 40 11.12 -16.54 -5.79
CA ARG A 40 9.96 -17.44 -5.93
C ARG A 40 8.72 -16.89 -5.23
N ASP A 41 8.87 -16.38 -4.02
CA ASP A 41 7.76 -16.11 -3.11
C ASP A 41 7.29 -14.66 -3.14
N LEU A 42 8.16 -13.69 -3.45
CA LEU A 42 7.83 -12.26 -3.58
C LEU A 42 6.56 -12.00 -4.41
N PRO A 43 6.38 -12.62 -5.59
CA PRO A 43 5.18 -12.37 -6.41
C PRO A 43 3.87 -12.85 -5.78
N SER A 44 3.93 -13.73 -4.78
CA SER A 44 2.77 -14.31 -4.10
C SER A 44 2.36 -13.56 -2.83
N TRP A 45 3.16 -12.62 -2.37
CA TRP A 45 2.83 -11.84 -1.17
C TRP A 45 1.67 -10.90 -1.45
N SER A 46 0.72 -10.86 -0.50
CA SER A 46 -0.50 -10.06 -0.63
C SER A 46 -0.37 -8.65 -0.04
N PHE A 47 0.68 -8.38 0.74
CA PHE A 47 0.98 -7.06 1.28
C PHE A 47 2.46 -6.89 1.62
N ILE A 48 2.89 -5.64 1.66
CA ILE A 48 4.22 -5.21 2.10
C ILE A 48 4.15 -3.83 2.74
N ASP A 49 4.95 -3.56 3.76
CA ASP A 49 4.96 -2.27 4.46
C ASP A 49 6.36 -1.65 4.53
N HIS A 50 6.40 -0.40 5.00
CA HIS A 50 7.62 0.41 5.12
C HIS A 50 8.73 -0.24 5.97
N ASN A 51 8.39 -1.13 6.92
CA ASN A 51 9.37 -1.82 7.75
C ASN A 51 9.90 -3.11 7.13
N SER A 52 9.20 -3.64 6.14
CA SER A 52 9.46 -4.97 5.58
C SER A 52 9.83 -4.96 4.11
N MET A 53 9.94 -3.79 3.49
CA MET A 53 10.32 -3.68 2.08
C MET A 53 11.69 -4.32 1.84
N PRO A 54 11.79 -5.35 0.97
CA PRO A 54 13.05 -5.93 0.57
C PRO A 54 13.77 -5.06 -0.47
N ASP A 55 15.08 -5.23 -0.58
CA ASP A 55 15.90 -4.59 -1.61
C ASP A 55 15.71 -5.30 -2.95
N VAL A 56 14.65 -4.92 -3.68
CA VAL A 56 14.28 -5.53 -4.96
C VAL A 56 15.38 -5.40 -6.00
N GLU A 57 16.16 -4.31 -5.96
CA GLU A 57 17.26 -4.09 -6.92
C GLU A 57 18.36 -5.13 -6.71
N LYS A 58 18.80 -5.36 -5.47
CA LYS A 58 19.79 -6.38 -5.15
C LYS A 58 19.32 -7.79 -5.46
N ILE A 59 18.06 -8.09 -5.11
CA ILE A 59 17.48 -9.40 -5.36
C ILE A 59 17.40 -9.71 -6.87
N SER A 60 17.14 -8.71 -7.71
CA SER A 60 16.97 -8.87 -9.14
C SER A 60 18.30 -8.90 -9.93
N LYS A 61 19.39 -8.37 -9.38
CA LYS A 61 20.70 -8.39 -10.04
C LYS A 61 21.20 -9.83 -10.26
N PRO A 62 21.83 -10.14 -11.42
CA PRO A 62 22.42 -11.47 -11.63
C PRO A 62 23.57 -11.71 -10.65
N LEU A 63 23.70 -12.92 -10.12
CA LEU A 63 24.86 -13.36 -9.32
C LEU A 63 26.07 -13.43 -10.25
N GLY A 64 27.05 -12.55 -10.11
CA GLY A 64 28.25 -12.56 -10.97
C GLY A 64 29.03 -11.26 -11.02
N GLY A 65 28.59 -10.20 -10.34
CA GLY A 65 29.41 -9.01 -10.11
C GLY A 65 30.39 -9.27 -8.97
N LEU A 66 31.69 -9.01 -9.23
CA LEU A 66 32.80 -9.21 -8.28
C LEU A 66 32.75 -8.32 -7.03
N ASP A 67 31.76 -7.44 -6.93
CA ASP A 67 31.63 -6.45 -5.87
C ASP A 67 30.34 -6.70 -5.05
N ASP A 68 30.48 -7.00 -3.77
CA ASP A 68 29.53 -6.80 -2.67
C ASP A 68 28.43 -7.86 -2.37
N ASP A 69 28.20 -8.86 -3.20
CA ASP A 69 27.11 -9.84 -2.98
C ASP A 69 27.40 -10.85 -1.84
N THR A 70 28.63 -10.95 -1.36
CA THR A 70 29.02 -11.91 -0.32
C THR A 70 28.62 -11.49 1.10
N MET A 71 28.19 -10.25 1.29
CA MET A 71 27.81 -9.70 2.61
C MET A 71 26.29 -9.54 2.83
N HIS A 72 25.45 -9.74 1.77
CA HIS A 72 24.00 -9.54 1.91
C HIS A 72 23.32 -10.78 2.51
N ASP A 73 22.69 -10.61 3.67
CA ASP A 73 21.95 -11.69 4.36
C ASP A 73 20.52 -11.83 3.81
N TYR A 74 20.39 -12.55 2.68
CA TYR A 74 19.10 -12.84 2.06
C TYR A 74 18.14 -13.63 2.96
N MET A 75 18.69 -14.43 3.92
CA MET A 75 17.86 -15.13 4.90
C MET A 75 17.17 -14.15 5.84
N GLN A 76 17.95 -13.22 6.40
CA GLN A 76 17.41 -12.18 7.28
C GLN A 76 16.39 -11.33 6.54
N GLU A 77 16.68 -10.97 5.29
CA GLU A 77 15.78 -10.19 4.44
C GLU A 77 14.47 -10.92 4.17
N TYR A 78 14.54 -12.22 3.82
CA TYR A 78 13.34 -13.03 3.64
C TYR A 78 12.49 -13.08 4.92
N LEU A 79 13.10 -13.41 6.07
CA LEU A 79 12.40 -13.55 7.34
C LEU A 79 11.78 -12.22 7.82
N LYS A 80 12.45 -11.09 7.54
CA LYS A 80 11.95 -9.74 7.83
C LYS A 80 10.77 -9.38 6.93
N SER A 81 10.82 -9.75 5.65
CA SER A 81 9.87 -9.27 4.63
C SER A 81 8.66 -10.19 4.46
N CYS A 82 8.83 -11.50 4.62
CA CYS A 82 7.77 -12.48 4.40
C CYS A 82 6.56 -12.29 5.34
N PRO A 83 5.35 -12.04 4.81
CA PRO A 83 4.15 -11.83 5.62
C PRO A 83 3.83 -13.00 6.56
N GLY A 84 4.06 -14.24 6.12
CA GLY A 84 3.84 -15.44 6.91
C GLY A 84 4.78 -15.56 8.12
N CYS A 85 6.04 -15.16 7.97
CA CYS A 85 7.03 -15.15 9.05
C CYS A 85 6.73 -14.03 10.06
N ARG A 86 6.36 -12.86 9.60
CA ARG A 86 6.08 -11.68 10.45
C ARG A 86 4.87 -11.83 11.36
N ARG A 87 3.80 -12.50 10.91
CA ARG A 87 2.63 -12.77 11.76
C ARG A 87 2.99 -13.53 13.04
N ARG A 88 4.05 -14.35 13.00
CA ARG A 88 4.55 -15.09 14.15
C ARG A 88 5.48 -14.26 15.06
N LEU A 89 6.12 -13.23 14.50
CA LEU A 89 7.06 -12.36 15.20
C LEU A 89 6.44 -11.08 15.75
N LYS A 90 5.14 -10.82 15.53
CA LYS A 90 4.49 -9.65 16.14
C LYS A 90 4.61 -9.73 17.66
N PRO A 91 5.52 -8.96 18.30
CA PRO A 91 5.56 -8.88 19.73
C PRO A 91 4.22 -8.30 20.18
N TYR A 92 3.72 -8.82 21.27
CA TYR A 92 2.53 -8.41 21.99
C TYR A 92 2.60 -6.90 22.35
N ARG A 93 2.28 -6.04 21.40
CA ARG A 93 2.21 -4.57 21.58
C ARG A 93 0.97 -4.10 22.36
N ARG A 94 0.14 -5.04 22.85
CA ARG A 94 -1.15 -4.74 23.46
C ARG A 94 -1.08 -3.94 24.78
N GLY A 95 0.04 -3.92 25.50
CA GLY A 95 0.10 -3.25 26.80
C GLY A 95 0.16 -1.72 26.76
N TYR A 96 1.02 -1.17 25.90
CA TYR A 96 1.21 0.30 25.81
C TYR A 96 0.21 0.97 24.86
N ALA A 97 -0.13 0.31 23.75
CA ALA A 97 -1.13 0.80 22.82
C ALA A 97 -2.53 0.91 23.47
N ALA A 98 -2.90 -0.02 24.35
CA ALA A 98 -4.18 0.02 25.05
C ALA A 98 -4.32 1.23 26.01
N VAL A 99 -3.23 1.66 26.66
CA VAL A 99 -3.26 2.82 27.58
C VAL A 99 -3.34 4.13 26.80
N THR A 100 -2.53 4.30 25.75
CA THR A 100 -2.55 5.49 24.91
C THR A 100 -3.87 5.62 24.16
N SER A 101 -4.44 4.54 23.69
CA SER A 101 -5.72 4.49 23.00
C SER A 101 -6.92 4.76 23.93
N PHE A 102 -6.88 4.27 25.17
CA PHE A 102 -7.90 4.60 26.17
C PHE A 102 -7.89 6.11 26.47
N LEU A 103 -6.72 6.72 26.60
CA LEU A 103 -6.60 8.16 26.77
C LEU A 103 -7.06 8.94 25.53
N HIS A 104 -6.76 8.45 24.34
CA HIS A 104 -7.21 9.02 23.06
C HIS A 104 -8.73 8.94 22.89
N SER A 105 -9.35 7.81 23.27
CA SER A 105 -10.80 7.62 23.19
C SER A 105 -11.58 8.53 24.15
N LEU A 106 -10.98 8.95 25.25
CA LEU A 106 -11.57 9.89 26.20
C LEU A 106 -11.53 11.36 25.70
N VAL A 107 -10.63 11.69 24.79
CA VAL A 107 -10.36 13.08 24.37
C VAL A 107 -11.01 13.42 23.02
N ILE A 108 -11.19 12.45 22.10
CA ILE A 108 -11.60 12.74 20.72
C ILE A 108 -12.68 11.78 20.26
N ASN A 109 -13.93 12.21 20.40
CA ASN A 109 -15.10 11.55 19.79
C ASN A 109 -15.26 11.92 18.30
N THR A 110 -14.17 11.98 17.54
CA THR A 110 -14.19 12.32 16.11
C THR A 110 -14.00 11.07 15.27
N GLU A 111 -14.94 10.82 14.36
CA GLU A 111 -14.82 9.73 13.39
C GLU A 111 -13.59 9.97 12.50
N PRO A 112 -12.67 8.98 12.33
CA PRO A 112 -11.51 9.09 11.47
C PRO A 112 -11.89 9.43 10.03
N ARG A 113 -11.08 10.26 9.38
CA ARG A 113 -11.29 10.69 8.01
C ARG A 113 -10.14 10.27 7.15
N LEU A 114 -10.42 9.55 6.08
CA LEU A 114 -9.44 9.08 5.13
C LEU A 114 -9.71 9.70 3.76
N ALA A 115 -8.71 10.24 3.10
CA ALA A 115 -8.81 10.70 1.71
C ALA A 115 -8.43 9.57 0.77
N MET A 116 -9.32 9.20 -0.15
CA MET A 116 -9.08 8.15 -1.14
C MET A 116 -8.96 8.76 -2.55
N PHE A 117 -7.87 8.48 -3.23
CA PHE A 117 -7.56 9.00 -4.57
C PHE A 117 -6.70 8.01 -5.36
N GLY A 118 -6.47 8.29 -6.63
CA GLY A 118 -5.57 7.52 -7.48
C GLY A 118 -6.24 6.95 -8.73
N PRO A 119 -5.43 6.52 -9.72
CA PRO A 119 -5.89 6.13 -11.05
C PRO A 119 -6.80 4.90 -11.04
N GLY A 120 -6.63 3.98 -10.08
CA GLY A 120 -7.50 2.81 -9.95
C GLY A 120 -8.98 3.15 -9.73
N LEU A 121 -9.29 4.31 -9.14
CA LEU A 121 -10.68 4.76 -8.99
C LEU A 121 -11.37 5.05 -10.33
N GLU A 122 -10.60 5.38 -11.34
CA GLU A 122 -11.10 5.87 -12.64
C GLU A 122 -10.90 4.86 -13.77
N GLN A 123 -9.78 4.13 -13.76
CA GLN A 123 -9.35 3.25 -14.85
C GLN A 123 -9.84 1.81 -14.74
N LEU A 124 -10.10 1.30 -13.52
CA LEU A 124 -10.58 -0.05 -13.33
C LEU A 124 -11.97 -0.24 -13.93
N GLU A 125 -12.19 -1.37 -14.59
CA GLU A 125 -13.49 -1.71 -15.19
C GLU A 125 -14.58 -1.75 -14.11
N VAL A 126 -14.27 -2.32 -12.96
CA VAL A 126 -15.17 -2.37 -11.80
C VAL A 126 -14.87 -1.21 -10.86
N SER A 127 -15.88 -0.41 -10.56
CA SER A 127 -15.73 0.71 -9.62
C SER A 127 -15.65 0.21 -8.17
N LEU A 128 -14.49 0.35 -7.55
CA LEU A 128 -14.23 0.00 -6.16
C LEU A 128 -15.24 0.68 -5.21
N VAL A 129 -15.41 2.01 -5.35
CA VAL A 129 -16.32 2.79 -4.49
C VAL A 129 -17.76 2.32 -4.60
N ARG A 130 -18.23 2.03 -5.82
CA ARG A 130 -19.58 1.52 -6.05
C ARG A 130 -19.77 0.16 -5.38
N LYS A 131 -18.77 -0.72 -5.46
CA LYS A 131 -18.82 -2.03 -4.79
C LYS A 131 -18.82 -1.89 -3.27
N MET A 132 -17.99 -1.02 -2.71
CA MET A 132 -18.02 -0.72 -1.28
C MET A 132 -19.40 -0.25 -0.80
N MET A 133 -20.08 0.58 -1.56
CA MET A 133 -21.44 1.07 -1.22
C MET A 133 -22.52 -0.01 -1.27
N HIS A 134 -22.34 -1.03 -2.13
CA HIS A 134 -23.36 -2.06 -2.37
C HIS A 134 -23.03 -3.43 -1.75
N SER A 135 -22.02 -3.50 -0.89
CA SER A 135 -21.60 -4.73 -0.22
C SER A 135 -21.63 -4.57 1.30
N PRO A 136 -22.82 -4.41 1.90
CA PRO A 136 -22.97 -4.19 3.36
C PRO A 136 -22.46 -5.37 4.20
N ASP A 137 -22.41 -6.58 3.63
CA ASP A 137 -21.88 -7.77 4.30
C ASP A 137 -20.37 -7.70 4.51
N VAL A 138 -19.66 -6.95 3.64
CA VAL A 138 -18.22 -6.76 3.75
C VAL A 138 -17.89 -5.48 4.51
N ILE A 139 -18.50 -4.37 4.13
CA ILE A 139 -18.27 -3.06 4.72
C ILE A 139 -19.60 -2.28 4.81
N PRO A 140 -20.28 -2.30 5.98
CA PRO A 140 -21.55 -1.62 6.15
C PRO A 140 -21.42 -0.11 5.96
N VAL A 141 -22.34 0.47 5.18
CA VAL A 141 -22.45 1.93 5.03
C VAL A 141 -23.20 2.48 6.24
N ALA A 142 -22.56 3.37 6.99
CA ALA A 142 -23.13 4.02 8.17
C ALA A 142 -23.82 5.36 7.86
N GLY A 143 -23.77 5.80 6.60
CA GLY A 143 -24.41 7.02 6.13
C GLY A 143 -23.42 8.09 5.65
N PHE A 144 -23.81 9.35 5.80
CA PHE A 144 -22.96 10.50 5.47
C PHE A 144 -22.25 11.01 6.72
N PRO A 145 -21.01 11.58 6.57
CA PRO A 145 -20.28 12.14 7.70
C PRO A 145 -21.08 13.26 8.39
N GLN A 146 -21.01 13.30 9.72
CA GLN A 146 -21.70 14.33 10.51
C GLN A 146 -21.19 15.75 10.20
N ARG A 147 -19.93 15.88 9.78
CA ARG A 147 -19.34 17.12 9.32
C ARG A 147 -18.90 16.98 7.87
N GLN A 148 -19.54 17.73 7.00
CA GLN A 148 -19.12 17.82 5.61
C GLN A 148 -17.88 18.70 5.50
N ILE A 149 -16.93 18.28 4.65
CA ILE A 149 -15.78 19.09 4.27
C ILE A 149 -16.13 19.75 2.96
N ASN A 150 -16.03 21.08 2.92
CA ASN A 150 -16.24 21.82 1.68
C ASN A 150 -15.04 21.55 0.75
N GLY A 151 -15.27 20.79 -0.32
CA GLY A 151 -14.21 20.44 -1.26
C GLY A 151 -14.71 19.55 -2.40
N ILE A 152 -13.78 19.12 -3.25
CA ILE A 152 -14.02 18.20 -4.35
C ILE A 152 -14.02 16.78 -3.81
N GLY A 153 -15.15 16.08 -3.86
CA GLY A 153 -15.25 14.68 -3.47
C GLY A 153 -16.60 14.33 -2.86
N SER A 154 -16.79 13.03 -2.65
CA SER A 154 -17.95 12.50 -1.93
C SER A 154 -17.48 11.81 -0.65
N GLY A 155 -18.06 12.19 0.48
CA GLY A 155 -17.80 11.55 1.77
C GLY A 155 -18.85 10.48 2.06
N ILE A 156 -18.39 9.31 2.49
CA ILE A 156 -19.23 8.19 2.91
C ILE A 156 -18.72 7.69 4.25
N SER A 157 -19.61 7.49 5.20
CA SER A 157 -19.30 6.86 6.48
C SER A 157 -19.47 5.35 6.36
N PHE A 158 -18.49 4.62 6.78
CA PHE A 158 -18.50 3.16 6.86
C PHE A 158 -18.33 2.69 8.30
N MET A 159 -18.60 1.42 8.52
CA MET A 159 -18.42 0.76 9.80
C MET A 159 -17.50 -0.44 9.66
N LEU A 160 -16.47 -0.50 10.48
CA LEU A 160 -15.59 -1.65 10.57
C LEU A 160 -15.95 -2.50 11.77
N ASN A 161 -16.08 -3.81 11.57
CA ASN A 161 -16.41 -4.80 12.62
C ASN A 161 -17.64 -4.44 13.48
N ASN A 162 -18.59 -3.68 12.93
CA ASN A 162 -19.80 -3.17 13.63
C ASN A 162 -19.50 -2.33 14.89
N LYS A 163 -18.29 -1.80 15.02
CA LYS A 163 -17.85 -1.03 16.20
C LYS A 163 -17.29 0.33 15.84
N GLN A 164 -16.37 0.37 14.89
CA GLN A 164 -15.61 1.58 14.56
C GLN A 164 -16.20 2.25 13.32
N ARG A 165 -16.70 3.49 13.48
CA ARG A 165 -17.08 4.35 12.35
C ARG A 165 -15.88 5.10 11.83
N PHE A 166 -15.80 5.23 10.51
CA PHE A 166 -14.79 6.03 9.82
C PHE A 166 -15.37 6.60 8.52
N ASN A 167 -14.75 7.64 8.03
CA ASN A 167 -15.20 8.35 6.85
C ASN A 167 -14.17 8.24 5.73
N ILE A 168 -14.62 7.92 4.53
CA ILE A 168 -13.80 7.98 3.31
C ILE A 168 -14.28 9.14 2.46
N LEU A 169 -13.37 10.08 2.17
CA LEU A 169 -13.57 11.12 1.18
C LEU A 169 -12.91 10.68 -0.12
N THR A 170 -13.74 10.36 -1.11
CA THR A 170 -13.23 9.95 -2.43
C THR A 170 -13.01 11.17 -3.29
N LEU A 171 -11.78 11.36 -3.74
CA LEU A 171 -11.35 12.44 -4.62
C LEU A 171 -11.15 11.91 -6.04
N TYR A 172 -11.88 12.45 -6.99
CA TYR A 172 -11.77 12.09 -8.40
C TYR A 172 -11.05 13.18 -9.18
N SER A 173 -10.14 12.78 -10.05
CA SER A 173 -9.45 13.72 -10.95
C SER A 173 -10.33 14.20 -12.09
N THR A 174 -11.42 13.47 -12.40
CA THR A 174 -12.26 13.69 -13.56
C THR A 174 -13.75 13.68 -13.21
N THR A 175 -14.59 14.15 -14.11
CA THR A 175 -16.06 14.08 -13.97
C THR A 175 -16.57 12.65 -14.18
N SER A 176 -17.79 12.33 -13.71
CA SER A 176 -18.39 11.00 -13.87
C SER A 176 -18.46 10.56 -15.34
N LYS A 177 -18.79 11.48 -16.25
CA LYS A 177 -18.86 11.20 -17.69
C LYS A 177 -17.48 10.92 -18.29
N GLU A 178 -16.46 11.65 -17.87
CA GLU A 178 -15.08 11.44 -18.31
C GLU A 178 -14.57 10.08 -17.82
N ARG A 179 -14.88 9.69 -16.56
CA ARG A 179 -14.52 8.36 -16.03
C ARG A 179 -15.17 7.21 -16.81
N GLU A 180 -16.44 7.35 -17.17
CA GLU A 180 -17.12 6.33 -17.99
C GLU A 180 -16.46 6.19 -19.36
N ARG A 181 -16.10 7.30 -20.00
CA ARG A 181 -15.36 7.27 -21.28
C ARG A 181 -13.97 6.66 -21.11
N ALA A 182 -13.21 7.08 -20.11
CA ALA A 182 -11.88 6.57 -19.85
C ALA A 182 -11.85 5.04 -19.61
N ARG A 183 -12.89 4.49 -18.99
CA ARG A 183 -13.04 3.04 -18.82
C ARG A 183 -13.29 2.32 -20.16
N VAL A 184 -14.06 2.92 -21.05
CA VAL A 184 -14.37 2.34 -22.37
C VAL A 184 -13.19 2.50 -23.33
N GLU A 185 -12.57 3.68 -23.37
CA GLU A 185 -11.52 4.03 -24.32
C GLU A 185 -10.12 3.66 -23.85
N GLN A 186 -9.97 3.27 -22.57
CA GLN A 186 -8.70 2.96 -21.90
C GLN A 186 -7.66 4.10 -21.96
N ASN A 187 -8.13 5.34 -22.09
CA ASN A 187 -7.32 6.55 -22.18
C ASN A 187 -7.13 7.21 -20.82
N ASN A 188 -5.95 7.79 -20.58
CA ASN A 188 -5.69 8.60 -19.40
C ASN A 188 -6.36 9.97 -19.58
N ALA A 189 -7.36 10.27 -18.74
CA ALA A 189 -7.93 11.61 -18.70
C ALA A 189 -7.02 12.56 -17.88
N PRO A 190 -6.92 13.85 -18.26
CA PRO A 190 -6.07 14.80 -17.55
C PRO A 190 -6.50 14.95 -16.09
N ASN A 191 -5.56 14.86 -15.19
CA ASN A 191 -5.81 14.94 -13.75
C ASN A 191 -6.01 16.41 -13.34
N LYS A 192 -7.25 16.76 -12.93
CA LYS A 192 -7.63 18.14 -12.56
C LYS A 192 -7.31 18.50 -11.10
N MET A 193 -6.86 17.56 -10.29
CA MET A 193 -6.51 17.81 -8.88
C MET A 193 -5.12 18.39 -8.72
N PHE A 194 -4.25 18.18 -9.71
CA PHE A 194 -2.85 18.55 -9.67
C PHE A 194 -2.52 19.60 -10.73
N LEU A 195 -1.72 20.56 -10.34
CA LEU A 195 -1.10 21.54 -11.21
C LEU A 195 0.38 21.16 -11.33
N GLN A 196 0.85 20.93 -12.54
CA GLN A 196 2.25 20.66 -12.79
C GLN A 196 3.04 21.95 -12.60
N GLU A 197 4.01 21.94 -11.68
CA GLU A 197 4.99 23.01 -11.52
C GLU A 197 6.18 22.67 -12.42
N GLY A 198 6.21 23.23 -13.62
CA GLY A 198 7.34 23.06 -14.52
C GLY A 198 8.28 24.25 -14.42
N ASP A 199 9.45 24.08 -13.83
CA ASP A 199 10.60 24.92 -14.16
C ASP A 199 11.18 24.44 -15.50
N VAL A 200 10.81 25.16 -16.58
CA VAL A 200 11.27 24.87 -17.96
C VAL A 200 12.78 25.12 -18.11
N ALA A 201 13.46 25.55 -17.05
CA ALA A 201 14.88 25.97 -17.09
C ALA A 201 15.85 25.02 -16.38
N ALA A 202 15.40 23.92 -15.78
CA ALA A 202 16.30 22.99 -15.09
C ALA A 202 16.81 21.89 -16.03
N GLU A 203 18.13 21.61 -15.99
CA GLU A 203 18.80 20.55 -16.76
C GLU A 203 18.30 19.13 -16.45
N CYS A 204 17.46 18.97 -15.42
CA CYS A 204 16.79 17.73 -15.07
C CYS A 204 15.37 18.06 -14.57
N PRO A 205 14.32 17.86 -15.39
CA PRO A 205 12.96 18.18 -14.99
C PRO A 205 12.48 17.18 -13.94
N THR A 206 12.64 17.52 -12.67
CA THR A 206 11.91 16.82 -11.58
C THR A 206 10.46 17.23 -11.67
N MET A 207 9.58 16.28 -12.00
CA MET A 207 8.14 16.52 -12.01
C MET A 207 7.69 16.83 -10.58
N SER A 208 7.34 18.08 -10.32
CA SER A 208 6.70 18.49 -9.08
C SER A 208 5.25 18.88 -9.34
N TYR A 209 4.38 18.47 -8.42
CA TYR A 209 2.95 18.75 -8.49
C TYR A 209 2.52 19.58 -7.31
N ARG A 210 1.64 20.55 -7.59
CA ARG A 210 0.91 21.29 -6.58
C ARG A 210 -0.55 20.90 -6.64
N ILE A 211 -1.15 20.63 -5.49
CA ILE A 211 -2.58 20.34 -5.42
C ILE A 211 -3.41 21.64 -5.41
N ILE A 212 -4.59 21.59 -6.00
CA ILE A 212 -5.53 22.71 -6.03
C ILE A 212 -6.02 23.05 -4.62
N PRO A 213 -6.38 24.33 -4.32
CA PRO A 213 -6.74 24.77 -2.96
C PRO A 213 -7.85 23.95 -2.31
N GLN A 214 -8.86 23.51 -3.08
CA GLN A 214 -9.97 22.69 -2.57
C GLN A 214 -9.50 21.33 -2.03
N VAL A 215 -8.54 20.70 -2.71
CA VAL A 215 -7.94 19.43 -2.26
C VAL A 215 -7.00 19.66 -1.08
N GLN A 216 -6.30 20.82 -1.02
CA GLN A 216 -5.47 21.19 0.14
C GLN A 216 -6.30 21.22 1.43
N GLU A 217 -7.51 21.81 1.39
CA GLU A 217 -8.41 21.84 2.55
C GLU A 217 -8.79 20.43 3.03
N VAL A 218 -9.02 19.51 2.10
CA VAL A 218 -9.26 18.10 2.44
C VAL A 218 -8.02 17.49 3.10
N CYS A 219 -6.85 17.68 2.50
CA CYS A 219 -5.60 17.12 3.02
C CYS A 219 -5.26 17.65 4.43
N ARG A 220 -5.68 18.86 4.81
CA ARG A 220 -5.44 19.41 6.17
C ARG A 220 -6.23 18.70 7.27
N VAL A 221 -7.36 18.09 6.96
CA VAL A 221 -8.30 17.57 7.95
C VAL A 221 -8.44 16.06 7.99
N VAL A 222 -7.72 15.33 7.12
CA VAL A 222 -7.74 13.87 7.10
C VAL A 222 -6.66 13.27 8.01
N ASP A 223 -6.95 12.08 8.54
CA ASP A 223 -6.08 11.34 9.43
C ASP A 223 -5.15 10.37 8.69
N GLY A 224 -5.46 10.05 7.42
CA GLY A 224 -4.66 9.19 6.57
C GLY A 224 -5.09 9.24 5.11
N PHE A 225 -4.29 8.60 4.25
CA PHE A 225 -4.49 8.60 2.81
C PHE A 225 -4.61 7.18 2.26
N ILE A 226 -5.58 6.96 1.36
CA ILE A 226 -5.73 5.72 0.60
C ILE A 226 -5.45 6.04 -0.87
N TYR A 227 -4.36 5.51 -1.39
CA TYR A 227 -4.02 5.59 -2.80
C TYR A 227 -4.47 4.32 -3.52
N VAL A 228 -5.32 4.43 -4.52
CA VAL A 228 -5.79 3.28 -5.30
C VAL A 228 -4.99 3.20 -6.60
N ALA A 229 -3.97 2.34 -6.60
CA ALA A 229 -3.17 2.07 -7.78
C ALA A 229 -3.89 1.06 -8.69
N ASN A 230 -3.78 1.25 -10.00
CA ASN A 230 -4.17 0.22 -10.95
C ASN A 230 -3.04 -0.80 -11.08
N ALA A 231 -3.31 -2.03 -10.64
CA ALA A 231 -2.34 -3.13 -10.66
C ALA A 231 -2.50 -4.08 -11.85
N GLU A 232 -3.42 -3.83 -12.77
CA GLU A 232 -3.62 -4.69 -13.94
C GLU A 232 -2.40 -4.66 -14.86
N ALA A 233 -1.82 -5.84 -15.13
CA ALA A 233 -0.66 -5.95 -16.00
C ALA A 233 -1.04 -5.61 -17.46
N GLY A 234 -0.10 -4.95 -18.17
CA GLY A 234 -0.28 -4.59 -19.58
C GLY A 234 -0.78 -3.18 -19.83
N ARG A 235 -1.03 -2.40 -18.80
CA ARG A 235 -1.25 -0.95 -18.92
C ARG A 235 0.05 -0.19 -18.72
N SER A 236 0.27 0.84 -19.55
CA SER A 236 1.37 1.78 -19.34
C SER A 236 1.01 2.73 -18.20
N HIS A 237 1.82 2.75 -17.16
CA HIS A 237 1.69 3.65 -16.02
C HIS A 237 2.95 4.48 -15.86
N GLU A 238 2.80 5.77 -15.67
CA GLU A 238 3.89 6.68 -15.31
C GLU A 238 4.04 6.71 -13.79
N ARG A 239 4.68 5.69 -13.22
CA ARG A 239 4.81 5.50 -11.76
C ARG A 239 5.56 6.64 -11.06
N GLU A 240 6.49 7.29 -11.74
CA GLU A 240 7.17 8.48 -11.21
C GLU A 240 6.20 9.65 -11.04
N GLU A 241 5.29 9.85 -12.00
CA GLU A 241 4.23 10.83 -11.91
C GLU A 241 3.27 10.49 -10.75
N GLU A 242 2.85 9.24 -10.64
CA GLU A 242 2.01 8.77 -9.54
C GLU A 242 2.67 9.01 -8.17
N PHE A 243 3.97 8.76 -8.06
CA PHE A 243 4.73 9.04 -6.83
C PHE A 243 4.76 10.54 -6.51
N ALA A 244 5.00 11.41 -7.49
CA ALA A 244 5.00 12.84 -7.30
C ALA A 244 3.61 13.37 -6.86
N GLN A 245 2.54 12.78 -7.36
CA GLN A 245 1.17 13.06 -6.92
C GLN A 245 0.93 12.63 -5.47
N ILE A 246 1.41 11.44 -5.06
CA ILE A 246 1.35 10.97 -3.68
C ILE A 246 2.12 11.93 -2.76
N GLN A 247 3.32 12.35 -3.15
CA GLN A 247 4.11 13.32 -2.39
C GLN A 247 3.37 14.65 -2.21
N ALA A 248 2.79 15.18 -3.28
CA ALA A 248 2.03 16.43 -3.23
C ALA A 248 0.83 16.34 -2.27
N MET A 249 0.07 15.24 -2.31
CA MET A 249 -1.08 15.02 -1.42
C MET A 249 -0.68 14.88 0.04
N THR A 250 0.49 14.37 0.29
CA THR A 250 0.97 14.04 1.64
C THR A 250 2.01 15.05 2.16
N ALA A 251 2.19 16.19 1.51
CA ALA A 251 3.17 17.20 1.88
C ALA A 251 3.02 17.66 3.34
N SER A 252 4.15 17.97 4.00
CA SER A 252 4.20 18.27 5.43
C SER A 252 3.55 19.61 5.81
N ASP A 253 3.45 20.55 4.88
CA ASP A 253 2.76 21.82 5.03
C ASP A 253 1.23 21.70 5.11
N LEU A 254 0.70 20.53 4.74
CA LEU A 254 -0.73 20.23 4.77
C LEU A 254 -1.19 19.52 6.05
N GLY A 255 -0.31 19.31 7.03
CA GLY A 255 -0.65 18.71 8.31
C GLY A 255 0.42 17.78 8.87
N SER A 256 0.07 16.88 9.81
CA SER A 256 1.03 16.00 10.47
C SER A 256 1.81 15.14 9.46
N SER A 257 3.13 15.09 9.63
CA SER A 257 4.03 14.28 8.81
C SER A 257 3.86 12.76 9.02
N ASN A 258 3.19 12.35 10.12
CA ASN A 258 3.04 10.94 10.50
C ASN A 258 1.77 10.26 9.99
N ARG A 259 0.94 10.95 9.18
CA ARG A 259 -0.28 10.35 8.64
C ARG A 259 0.05 9.19 7.71
N PRO A 260 -0.53 8.00 7.94
CA PRO A 260 -0.21 6.81 7.15
C PRO A 260 -0.75 6.88 5.72
N VAL A 261 -0.10 6.14 4.82
CA VAL A 261 -0.51 5.96 3.43
C VAL A 261 -0.79 4.48 3.16
N LEU A 262 -2.03 4.15 2.89
CA LEU A 262 -2.41 2.84 2.38
C LEU A 262 -2.43 2.90 0.85
N VAL A 263 -1.67 2.04 0.20
CA VAL A 263 -1.73 1.82 -1.25
C VAL A 263 -2.52 0.54 -1.50
N LEU A 264 -3.69 0.67 -2.09
CA LEU A 264 -4.45 -0.47 -2.61
C LEU A 264 -3.95 -0.78 -4.01
N SER A 265 -3.15 -1.84 -4.14
CA SER A 265 -2.74 -2.41 -5.41
C SER A 265 -3.93 -3.18 -5.97
N CYS A 266 -4.77 -2.50 -6.79
CA CYS A 266 -6.11 -2.96 -7.10
C CYS A 266 -6.24 -3.49 -8.52
N VAL A 267 -6.97 -4.60 -8.67
CA VAL A 267 -7.43 -5.15 -9.95
C VAL A 267 -8.95 -5.21 -9.98
N SER A 268 -9.55 -5.22 -11.18
CA SER A 268 -11.01 -5.25 -11.33
C SER A 268 -11.62 -6.54 -10.79
N ARG A 269 -11.05 -7.70 -11.18
CA ARG A 269 -11.61 -9.04 -10.91
C ARG A 269 -10.54 -10.02 -10.44
N ALA A 270 -10.98 -11.04 -9.71
CA ALA A 270 -10.15 -12.20 -9.37
C ALA A 270 -9.59 -12.87 -10.64
N GLY A 271 -8.33 -13.32 -10.54
CA GLY A 271 -7.64 -13.95 -11.68
C GLY A 271 -7.10 -12.98 -12.73
N THR A 272 -7.35 -11.69 -12.65
CA THR A 272 -6.69 -10.70 -13.49
C THR A 272 -5.19 -10.69 -13.20
N ARG A 273 -4.37 -10.75 -14.26
CA ARG A 273 -2.91 -10.67 -14.12
C ARG A 273 -2.53 -9.32 -13.52
N ARG A 274 -1.81 -9.36 -12.42
CA ARG A 274 -1.49 -8.16 -11.64
C ARG A 274 0.02 -7.95 -11.47
N ILE A 275 0.39 -6.71 -11.22
CA ILE A 275 1.69 -6.36 -10.68
C ILE A 275 1.67 -6.73 -9.19
N PRO A 276 2.58 -7.60 -8.69
CA PRO A 276 2.65 -7.95 -7.28
C PRO A 276 2.91 -6.74 -6.38
N CYS A 277 2.37 -6.75 -5.15
CA CYS A 277 2.43 -5.62 -4.21
C CYS A 277 3.86 -5.12 -3.92
N VAL A 278 4.85 -6.01 -3.88
CA VAL A 278 6.26 -5.64 -3.64
C VAL A 278 6.81 -4.85 -4.82
N TYR A 279 6.54 -5.27 -6.05
CA TYR A 279 6.95 -4.52 -7.25
C TYR A 279 6.18 -3.21 -7.38
N MET A 280 4.90 -3.18 -7.01
CA MET A 280 4.12 -1.95 -6.93
C MET A 280 4.75 -0.95 -5.96
N ALA A 281 5.17 -1.39 -4.77
CA ALA A 281 5.86 -0.55 -3.80
C ALA A 281 7.19 -0.01 -4.34
N HIS A 282 7.93 -0.83 -5.07
CA HIS A 282 9.19 -0.46 -5.68
C HIS A 282 9.01 0.55 -6.83
N GLU A 283 8.09 0.27 -7.76
CA GLU A 283 7.79 1.15 -8.91
C GLU A 283 7.25 2.52 -8.46
N LEU A 284 6.43 2.56 -7.41
CA LEU A 284 5.94 3.79 -6.79
C LEU A 284 6.98 4.45 -5.86
N HIS A 285 8.20 3.97 -5.78
CA HIS A 285 9.27 4.53 -4.94
C HIS A 285 8.86 4.82 -3.49
N LEU A 286 7.98 3.99 -2.90
CA LEU A 286 7.40 4.25 -1.58
C LEU A 286 8.45 4.29 -0.45
N ASN A 287 9.60 3.65 -0.64
CA ASN A 287 10.75 3.73 0.27
C ASN A 287 11.29 5.17 0.47
N ARG A 288 10.95 6.11 -0.42
CA ARG A 288 11.31 7.53 -0.30
C ARG A 288 10.30 8.33 0.53
N LEU A 289 9.15 7.76 0.88
CA LEU A 289 8.16 8.45 1.72
C LEU A 289 8.60 8.44 3.19
N PRO A 290 8.73 9.59 3.85
CA PRO A 290 9.15 9.69 5.25
C PRO A 290 7.98 9.46 6.22
N ARG A 291 7.15 8.45 5.96
CA ARG A 291 5.94 8.14 6.74
C ARG A 291 5.57 6.67 6.66
N PRO A 292 4.75 6.15 7.59
CA PRO A 292 4.24 4.78 7.50
C PRO A 292 3.44 4.57 6.22
N TRP A 293 3.73 3.49 5.50
CA TRP A 293 2.95 3.06 4.35
C TRP A 293 2.78 1.54 4.31
N LEU A 294 1.70 1.11 3.70
CA LEU A 294 1.39 -0.28 3.38
C LEU A 294 0.93 -0.38 1.94
N VAL A 295 1.42 -1.36 1.19
CA VAL A 295 0.80 -1.78 -0.06
C VAL A 295 0.03 -3.07 0.20
N GLN A 296 -1.26 -3.06 -0.08
CA GLN A 296 -2.17 -4.19 0.06
C GLN A 296 -2.77 -4.55 -1.29
N ASP A 297 -2.64 -5.81 -1.67
CA ASP A 297 -3.35 -6.34 -2.82
C ASP A 297 -4.86 -6.33 -2.59
N ALA A 298 -5.61 -5.79 -3.55
CA ALA A 298 -7.06 -5.70 -3.47
C ALA A 298 -7.74 -6.08 -4.78
N GLU A 299 -9.01 -6.48 -4.68
CA GLU A 299 -9.88 -6.78 -5.80
C GLU A 299 -11.14 -5.94 -5.71
N ALA A 300 -11.47 -5.19 -6.77
CA ALA A 300 -12.61 -4.27 -6.73
C ALA A 300 -13.95 -5.00 -6.71
N GLU A 301 -14.08 -6.15 -7.38
CA GLU A 301 -15.33 -6.89 -7.48
C GLU A 301 -15.72 -7.60 -6.19
N THR A 302 -14.76 -8.24 -5.53
CA THR A 302 -14.96 -9.04 -4.31
C THR A 302 -14.71 -8.26 -3.03
N LEU A 303 -14.01 -7.12 -3.11
CA LEU A 303 -13.46 -6.34 -2.00
C LEU A 303 -12.41 -7.12 -1.17
N ASN A 304 -11.87 -8.22 -1.72
CA ASN A 304 -10.83 -8.99 -1.08
C ASN A 304 -9.59 -8.10 -0.83
N GLY A 305 -8.98 -8.21 0.34
CA GLY A 305 -7.83 -7.41 0.75
C GLY A 305 -8.15 -5.99 1.25
N LEU A 306 -9.33 -5.43 0.92
CA LEU A 306 -9.70 -4.07 1.30
C LEU A 306 -9.75 -3.89 2.82
N LEU A 307 -10.45 -4.79 3.53
CA LEU A 307 -10.61 -4.69 4.99
C LEU A 307 -9.27 -4.74 5.72
N ASN A 308 -8.35 -5.61 5.30
CA ASN A 308 -7.02 -5.71 5.91
C ASN A 308 -6.25 -4.38 5.79
N GLY A 309 -6.36 -3.72 4.64
CA GLY A 309 -5.75 -2.41 4.42
C GLY A 309 -6.41 -1.32 5.29
N ILE A 310 -7.74 -1.33 5.40
CA ILE A 310 -8.48 -0.36 6.22
C ILE A 310 -8.19 -0.56 7.71
N GLU A 311 -8.15 -1.79 8.20
CA GLU A 311 -7.75 -2.09 9.58
C GLU A 311 -6.36 -1.53 9.87
N TRP A 312 -5.39 -1.79 8.98
CA TRP A 312 -4.03 -1.30 9.16
C TRP A 312 -3.97 0.24 9.22
N ILE A 313 -4.63 0.95 8.29
CA ILE A 313 -4.55 2.42 8.26
C ILE A 313 -5.23 3.05 9.48
N LEU A 314 -6.30 2.47 9.98
CA LEU A 314 -6.97 2.93 11.20
C LEU A 314 -6.09 2.67 12.43
N GLU A 315 -5.49 1.49 12.57
CA GLU A 315 -4.54 1.18 13.65
C GLU A 315 -3.33 2.14 13.63
N GLU A 316 -2.75 2.40 12.45
CA GLU A 316 -1.58 3.26 12.31
C GLU A 316 -1.93 4.74 12.55
N SER A 317 -3.18 5.14 12.30
CA SER A 317 -3.70 6.47 12.67
C SER A 317 -3.97 6.61 14.18
N GLY A 318 -3.65 5.60 15.01
CA GLY A 318 -3.83 5.62 16.46
C GLY A 318 -5.24 5.25 16.94
N ILE A 319 -6.03 4.60 16.10
CA ILE A 319 -7.39 4.18 16.40
C ILE A 319 -7.38 2.68 16.73
N ASN A 320 -7.94 2.30 17.88
CA ASN A 320 -8.11 0.88 18.22
C ASN A 320 -9.27 0.30 17.43
N VAL A 321 -8.98 -0.68 16.61
CA VAL A 321 -9.92 -1.44 15.79
C VAL A 321 -10.35 -2.72 16.50
#